data_f71542f315a970fbf16788c5b11db227
#
_entry.id   f71542f315a970fbf16788c5b11db227
#
_cell.length_a   1.000
_cell.length_b   1.000
_cell.length_c   1.000
_cell.angle_alpha   90.00
_cell.angle_beta   90.00
_cell.angle_gamma   90.00
#
_symmetry.space_group_name_H-M   'P 1'
#
loop_
_entity.id
_entity.type
_entity.pdbx_description
1 polymer ?
#
loop_
_entity_poly.entity_id
_entity_poly.type
_entity_poly.pdbx_seq_one_letter_code
_entity_poly.pdbx_strand_id
1 'polypeptide(L)'
;MEQEAGQRHDFEAVSMDTFKTMHESYKGHIQTLYAYLDLDVYEQSLETEKEPLEKEISELHVFLEKNPNSKKKQNRLKVAMEYYESLQKKSEEITKLREKYDKEVPLAGSMFVKFGREVVYLYSGMDYQFRTFRGAYAIQWAMIQQAIDEGYSYYNMLGISGFFKKGEDGY
;
A
#
# COMPACT_ATOMS: atom_id res chain seq x y z
N MET A 1 -9.99 10.59 0.42
CA MET A 1 -8.98 10.05 -0.52
C MET A 1 -8.92 10.90 -1.79
N GLU A 2 -9.97 11.04 -2.58
CA GLU A 2 -9.92 11.85 -3.80
C GLU A 2 -9.83 13.36 -3.54
N GLN A 3 -10.44 13.87 -2.49
CA GLN A 3 -10.28 15.26 -2.05
C GLN A 3 -8.82 15.61 -1.72
N GLU A 4 -8.06 14.67 -1.15
CA GLU A 4 -6.62 14.84 -0.89
C GLU A 4 -5.81 14.86 -2.19
N ALA A 5 -6.19 14.07 -3.20
CA ALA A 5 -5.57 14.12 -4.52
C ALA A 5 -5.86 15.46 -5.21
N GLY A 6 -7.09 15.96 -5.14
CA GLY A 6 -7.48 17.27 -5.64
C GLY A 6 -6.66 18.42 -5.04
N GLN A 7 -6.43 18.39 -3.73
CA GLN A 7 -5.60 19.40 -3.05
C GLN A 7 -4.14 19.41 -3.49
N ARG A 8 -3.59 18.23 -3.85
CA ARG A 8 -2.19 18.12 -4.30
C ARG A 8 -1.97 18.52 -5.75
N HIS A 9 -2.95 18.28 -6.60
CA HIS A 9 -2.81 18.46 -8.05
C HIS A 9 -3.66 19.58 -8.61
N ASP A 10 -4.24 20.43 -7.74
CA ASP A 10 -5.03 21.62 -8.09
C ASP A 10 -6.19 21.30 -9.06
N PHE A 11 -6.87 20.15 -8.85
CA PHE A 11 -8.09 19.82 -9.56
C PHE A 11 -9.28 19.63 -8.60
N GLU A 12 -10.47 19.90 -9.08
CA GLU A 12 -11.69 19.75 -8.32
C GLU A 12 -12.06 18.26 -8.16
N ALA A 13 -12.17 17.81 -6.90
CA ALA A 13 -12.53 16.44 -6.61
C ALA A 13 -13.96 16.13 -7.05
N VAL A 14 -14.16 14.99 -7.69
CA VAL A 14 -15.49 14.54 -8.15
C VAL A 14 -16.40 14.29 -6.96
N SER A 15 -17.64 14.76 -7.04
CA SER A 15 -18.62 14.57 -5.96
C SER A 15 -19.05 13.11 -5.82
N MET A 16 -19.47 12.70 -4.62
CA MET A 16 -20.00 11.35 -4.38
C MET A 16 -21.24 11.07 -5.26
N ASP A 17 -22.07 12.07 -5.53
CA ASP A 17 -23.26 11.91 -6.38
C ASP A 17 -22.89 11.70 -7.85
N THR A 18 -21.81 12.32 -8.31
CA THR A 18 -21.26 12.05 -9.63
C THR A 18 -20.76 10.61 -9.74
N PHE A 19 -20.04 10.11 -8.72
CA PHE A 19 -19.63 8.69 -8.69
C PHE A 19 -20.80 7.71 -8.73
N LYS A 20 -21.86 7.99 -7.96
CA LYS A 20 -23.09 7.17 -7.98
C LYS A 20 -23.75 7.18 -9.36
N THR A 21 -23.91 8.38 -9.94
CA THR A 21 -24.50 8.52 -11.28
C THR A 21 -23.69 7.78 -12.34
N MET A 22 -22.37 7.87 -12.27
CA MET A 22 -21.49 7.13 -13.19
C MET A 22 -21.64 5.62 -13.00
N HIS A 23 -21.64 5.15 -11.75
CA HIS A 23 -21.82 3.73 -11.46
C HIS A 23 -23.15 3.20 -11.99
N GLU A 24 -24.22 3.95 -11.88
CA GLU A 24 -25.53 3.60 -12.42
C GLU A 24 -25.56 3.63 -13.95
N SER A 25 -24.97 4.68 -14.56
CA SER A 25 -24.96 4.89 -16.01
C SER A 25 -24.12 3.85 -16.75
N TYR A 26 -23.02 3.40 -16.14
CA TYR A 26 -22.10 2.40 -16.70
C TYR A 26 -22.31 1.01 -16.09
N LYS A 27 -23.49 0.72 -15.57
CA LYS A 27 -23.82 -0.56 -14.94
C LYS A 27 -23.45 -1.74 -15.85
N GLY A 28 -22.64 -2.65 -15.32
CA GLY A 28 -22.10 -3.81 -16.05
C GLY A 28 -20.77 -3.55 -16.76
N HIS A 29 -20.32 -2.30 -16.85
CA HIS A 29 -19.03 -1.92 -17.42
C HIS A 29 -18.09 -1.27 -16.41
N ILE A 30 -18.58 -0.96 -15.22
CA ILE A 30 -17.80 -0.31 -14.16
C ILE A 30 -17.45 -1.30 -13.05
N GLN A 31 -16.22 -1.24 -12.59
CA GLN A 31 -15.73 -2.02 -11.46
C GLN A 31 -14.96 -1.11 -10.52
N THR A 32 -15.22 -1.26 -9.22
CA THR A 32 -14.48 -0.55 -8.19
C THR A 32 -13.70 -1.55 -7.34
N LEU A 33 -12.41 -1.31 -7.16
CA LEU A 33 -11.54 -2.10 -6.30
C LEU A 33 -11.07 -1.25 -5.13
N TYR A 34 -10.94 -1.90 -3.98
CA TYR A 34 -10.40 -1.32 -2.76
C TYR A 34 -9.23 -2.15 -2.26
N ALA A 35 -8.18 -1.47 -1.81
CA ALA A 35 -7.12 -2.07 -1.04
C ALA A 35 -7.30 -1.69 0.43
N TYR A 36 -7.19 -2.67 1.31
CA TYR A 36 -7.20 -2.46 2.74
C TYR A 36 -6.06 -3.24 3.40
N LEU A 37 -5.65 -2.80 4.57
CA LEU A 37 -4.72 -3.52 5.42
C LEU A 37 -5.54 -4.31 6.44
N ASP A 38 -5.47 -5.64 6.38
CA ASP A 38 -5.98 -6.54 7.43
C ASP A 38 -5.01 -6.50 8.61
N LEU A 39 -5.47 -5.96 9.74
CA LEU A 39 -4.63 -5.76 10.92
C LEU A 39 -4.22 -7.09 11.57
N ASP A 40 -5.04 -8.14 11.46
CA ASP A 40 -4.70 -9.46 12.01
C ASP A 40 -3.56 -10.10 11.20
N VAL A 41 -3.66 -10.03 9.87
CA VAL A 41 -2.63 -10.53 8.96
C VAL A 41 -1.33 -9.73 9.12
N TYR A 42 -1.45 -8.40 9.27
CA TYR A 42 -0.27 -7.54 9.44
C TYR A 42 0.43 -7.82 10.77
N GLU A 43 -0.31 -7.94 11.87
CA GLU A 43 0.23 -8.29 13.18
C GLU A 43 0.94 -9.63 13.15
N GLN A 44 0.32 -10.65 12.55
CA GLN A 44 0.93 -11.97 12.39
C GLN A 44 2.22 -11.91 11.56
N SER A 45 2.28 -11.09 10.52
CA SER A 45 3.50 -10.91 9.72
C SER A 45 4.63 -10.29 10.54
N LEU A 46 4.33 -9.29 11.39
CA LEU A 46 5.33 -8.68 12.27
C LEU A 46 5.87 -9.68 13.32
N GLU A 47 4.99 -10.51 13.90
CA GLU A 47 5.43 -11.55 14.84
C GLU A 47 6.32 -12.60 14.15
N THR A 48 5.96 -13.01 12.94
CA THR A 48 6.77 -13.93 12.14
C THR A 48 8.16 -13.36 11.82
N GLU A 49 8.27 -12.03 11.64
CA GLU A 49 9.55 -11.36 11.42
C GLU A 49 10.35 -11.17 12.72
N LYS A 50 9.69 -10.98 13.87
CA LYS A 50 10.35 -10.79 15.17
C LYS A 50 11.00 -12.07 15.70
N GLU A 51 10.34 -13.21 15.57
CA GLU A 51 10.79 -14.48 16.14
C GLU A 51 12.25 -14.85 15.75
N PRO A 52 12.66 -14.86 14.47
CA PRO A 52 14.04 -15.11 14.09
C PRO A 52 15.03 -14.05 14.58
N LEU A 53 14.58 -12.78 14.69
CA LEU A 53 15.42 -11.70 15.19
C LEU A 53 15.71 -11.83 16.68
N GLU A 54 14.73 -12.20 17.48
CA GLU A 54 14.90 -12.46 18.92
C GLU A 54 15.92 -13.56 19.15
N LYS A 55 15.84 -14.63 18.37
CA LYS A 55 16.82 -15.72 18.43
C LYS A 55 18.21 -15.24 18.04
N GLU A 56 18.33 -14.50 16.94
CA GLU A 56 19.62 -13.95 16.49
C GLU A 56 20.23 -13.00 17.55
N ILE A 57 19.44 -12.12 18.12
CA ILE A 57 19.87 -11.18 19.17
C ILE A 57 20.39 -11.96 20.39
N SER A 58 19.65 -12.99 20.84
CA SER A 58 20.05 -13.83 21.97
C SER A 58 21.36 -14.55 21.70
N GLU A 59 21.51 -15.16 20.52
CA GLU A 59 22.77 -15.86 20.12
C GLU A 59 23.95 -14.88 20.05
N LEU A 60 23.73 -13.67 19.54
CA LEU A 60 24.76 -12.63 19.47
C LEU A 60 25.19 -12.14 20.85
N HIS A 61 24.26 -12.00 21.79
CA HIS A 61 24.58 -11.65 23.18
C HIS A 61 25.47 -12.72 23.83
N VAL A 62 25.06 -13.99 23.76
CA VAL A 62 25.86 -15.12 24.31
C VAL A 62 27.25 -15.20 23.68
N PHE A 63 27.35 -14.93 22.37
CA PHE A 63 28.66 -14.91 21.70
C PHE A 63 29.55 -13.76 22.19
N LEU A 64 28.98 -12.57 22.35
CA LEU A 64 29.70 -11.36 22.76
C LEU A 64 30.13 -11.37 24.23
N GLU A 65 29.42 -12.10 25.10
CA GLU A 65 29.88 -12.35 26.47
C GLU A 65 31.24 -13.05 26.49
N LYS A 66 31.47 -13.99 25.58
CA LYS A 66 32.74 -14.73 25.44
C LYS A 66 33.78 -14.01 24.58
N ASN A 67 33.33 -13.13 23.66
CA ASN A 67 34.16 -12.47 22.65
C ASN A 67 33.82 -10.96 22.55
N PRO A 68 34.04 -10.18 23.62
CA PRO A 68 33.55 -8.80 23.70
C PRO A 68 34.15 -7.85 22.66
N ASN A 69 35.33 -8.15 22.12
CA ASN A 69 36.04 -7.32 21.16
C ASN A 69 35.67 -7.55 19.69
N SER A 70 34.69 -8.43 19.40
CA SER A 70 34.27 -8.75 18.04
C SER A 70 33.41 -7.63 17.42
N LYS A 71 34.07 -6.61 16.84
CA LYS A 71 33.39 -5.46 16.20
C LYS A 71 32.33 -5.87 15.17
N LYS A 72 32.60 -6.93 14.39
CA LYS A 72 31.64 -7.45 13.39
C LYS A 72 30.35 -7.91 14.07
N LYS A 73 30.44 -8.63 15.18
CA LYS A 73 29.26 -9.15 15.89
C LYS A 73 28.54 -8.05 16.68
N GLN A 74 29.28 -7.08 17.24
CA GLN A 74 28.67 -5.90 17.84
C GLN A 74 27.85 -5.08 16.83
N ASN A 75 28.37 -4.84 15.62
CA ASN A 75 27.63 -4.14 14.58
C ASN A 75 26.40 -4.93 14.14
N ARG A 76 26.50 -6.27 14.02
CA ARG A 76 25.36 -7.11 13.66
C ARG A 76 24.26 -7.07 14.73
N LEU A 77 24.64 -7.15 16.01
CA LEU A 77 23.72 -7.01 17.12
C LEU A 77 22.99 -5.68 17.09
N LYS A 78 23.73 -4.56 16.89
CA LYS A 78 23.15 -3.24 16.81
C LYS A 78 22.08 -3.17 15.70
N VAL A 79 22.40 -3.63 14.49
CA VAL A 79 21.46 -3.63 13.35
C VAL A 79 20.22 -4.50 13.64
N ALA A 80 20.41 -5.68 14.24
CA ALA A 80 19.31 -6.56 14.61
C ALA A 80 18.38 -5.92 15.66
N MET A 81 18.95 -5.28 16.66
CA MET A 81 18.19 -4.57 17.70
C MET A 81 17.42 -3.37 17.12
N GLU A 82 18.06 -2.54 16.30
CA GLU A 82 17.40 -1.40 15.63
C GLU A 82 16.21 -1.87 14.77
N TYR A 83 16.37 -2.98 14.06
CA TYR A 83 15.29 -3.56 13.26
C TYR A 83 14.17 -4.10 14.15
N TYR A 84 14.49 -4.84 15.20
CA TYR A 84 13.52 -5.34 16.17
C TYR A 84 12.70 -4.21 16.82
N GLU A 85 13.37 -3.14 17.26
CA GLU A 85 12.69 -1.94 17.78
C GLU A 85 11.74 -1.30 16.75
N SER A 86 12.12 -1.31 15.48
CA SER A 86 11.24 -0.79 14.43
C SER A 86 9.98 -1.64 14.25
N LEU A 87 10.09 -2.97 14.41
CA LEU A 87 8.94 -3.89 14.38
C LEU A 87 8.04 -3.72 15.62
N GLN A 88 8.64 -3.49 16.79
CA GLN A 88 7.87 -3.20 18.02
C GLN A 88 7.02 -1.92 17.86
N LYS A 89 7.61 -0.84 17.33
CA LYS A 89 6.86 0.40 17.06
C LYS A 89 5.69 0.17 16.11
N LYS A 90 5.88 -0.63 15.05
CA LYS A 90 4.79 -0.99 14.16
C LYS A 90 3.68 -1.80 14.86
N SER A 91 4.04 -2.70 15.78
CA SER A 91 3.04 -3.42 16.58
C SER A 91 2.25 -2.50 17.52
N GLU A 92 2.90 -1.51 18.11
CA GLU A 92 2.21 -0.50 18.92
C GLU A 92 1.27 0.39 18.07
N GLU A 93 1.65 0.67 16.81
CA GLU A 93 0.78 1.39 15.87
C GLU A 93 -0.47 0.60 15.53
N ILE A 94 -0.41 -0.75 15.42
CA ILE A 94 -1.58 -1.60 15.17
C ILE A 94 -2.64 -1.39 16.27
N THR A 95 -2.24 -1.31 17.53
CA THR A 95 -3.18 -1.07 18.64
C THR A 95 -3.98 0.21 18.42
N LYS A 96 -3.31 1.29 18.03
CA LYS A 96 -3.96 2.58 17.73
C LYS A 96 -4.85 2.52 16.48
N LEU A 97 -4.44 1.75 15.48
CA LEU A 97 -5.24 1.55 14.26
C LEU A 97 -6.50 0.75 14.56
N ARG A 98 -6.44 -0.26 15.45
CA ARG A 98 -7.62 -1.02 15.88
C ARG A 98 -8.66 -0.16 16.59
N GLU A 99 -8.24 0.80 17.40
CA GLU A 99 -9.18 1.74 18.06
C GLU A 99 -9.99 2.57 17.04
N LYS A 100 -9.40 2.88 15.88
CA LYS A 100 -10.02 3.72 14.84
C LYS A 100 -10.74 2.91 13.75
N TYR A 101 -10.19 1.77 13.37
CA TYR A 101 -10.61 1.04 12.16
C TYR A 101 -11.09 -0.40 12.44
N ASP A 102 -11.08 -0.82 13.71
CA ASP A 102 -11.39 -2.18 14.14
C ASP A 102 -10.42 -3.21 13.48
N LYS A 103 -10.76 -3.76 12.34
CA LYS A 103 -9.99 -4.81 11.68
C LYS A 103 -9.31 -4.39 10.37
N GLU A 104 -9.96 -3.55 9.58
CA GLU A 104 -9.54 -3.24 8.21
C GLU A 104 -9.28 -1.74 8.04
N VAL A 105 -8.05 -1.39 7.66
CA VAL A 105 -7.68 0.00 7.37
C VAL A 105 -7.77 0.24 5.86
N PRO A 106 -8.65 1.14 5.38
CA PRO A 106 -8.74 1.46 3.97
C PRO A 106 -7.48 2.21 3.50
N LEU A 107 -6.81 1.67 2.50
CA LEU A 107 -5.56 2.21 1.96
C LEU A 107 -5.78 3.03 0.67
N ALA A 108 -6.57 2.47 -0.25
CA ALA A 108 -6.83 3.06 -1.56
C ALA A 108 -8.13 2.53 -2.15
N GLY A 109 -8.68 3.28 -3.10
CA GLY A 109 -9.81 2.85 -3.92
C GLY A 109 -9.61 3.32 -5.35
N SER A 110 -10.05 2.51 -6.33
CA SER A 110 -9.97 2.86 -7.74
C SER A 110 -11.18 2.37 -8.49
N MET A 111 -11.58 3.15 -9.48
CA MET A 111 -12.70 2.87 -10.36
C MET A 111 -12.20 2.60 -11.78
N PHE A 112 -12.68 1.53 -12.37
CA PHE A 112 -12.32 1.08 -13.71
C PHE A 112 -13.55 0.98 -14.59
N VAL A 113 -13.39 1.28 -15.87
CA VAL A 113 -14.41 1.02 -16.90
C VAL A 113 -13.88 -0.06 -17.83
N LYS A 114 -14.69 -1.09 -18.05
CA LYS A 114 -14.41 -2.20 -18.95
C LYS A 114 -15.32 -2.07 -20.17
N PHE A 115 -14.76 -1.78 -21.33
CA PHE A 115 -15.55 -1.61 -22.55
C PHE A 115 -14.82 -2.16 -23.77
N GLY A 116 -15.51 -2.96 -24.58
CA GLY A 116 -14.93 -3.57 -25.76
C GLY A 116 -13.72 -4.45 -25.41
N ARG A 117 -12.53 -4.03 -25.81
CA ARG A 117 -11.25 -4.74 -25.56
C ARG A 117 -10.33 -4.02 -24.57
N GLU A 118 -10.85 -3.02 -23.88
CA GLU A 118 -10.05 -2.10 -23.04
C GLU A 118 -10.57 -2.06 -21.62
N VAL A 119 -9.62 -1.99 -20.66
CA VAL A 119 -9.85 -1.60 -19.29
C VAL A 119 -9.28 -0.20 -19.10
N VAL A 120 -10.08 0.72 -18.64
CA VAL A 120 -9.69 2.12 -18.38
C VAL A 120 -9.62 2.36 -16.88
N TYR A 121 -8.48 2.79 -16.37
CA TYR A 121 -8.28 3.26 -15.00
C TYR A 121 -8.79 4.70 -14.89
N LEU A 122 -10.01 4.86 -14.42
CA LEU A 122 -10.73 6.13 -14.53
C LEU A 122 -10.45 7.09 -13.38
N TYR A 123 -10.62 6.60 -12.14
CA TYR A 123 -10.41 7.38 -10.92
C TYR A 123 -9.68 6.57 -9.87
N SER A 124 -8.90 7.25 -9.05
CA SER A 124 -8.27 6.65 -7.89
C SER A 124 -8.11 7.66 -6.76
N GLY A 125 -8.05 7.11 -5.55
CA GLY A 125 -7.68 7.86 -4.37
C GLY A 125 -7.00 6.94 -3.37
N MET A 126 -6.09 7.48 -2.57
CA MET A 126 -5.46 6.77 -1.47
C MET A 126 -5.39 7.67 -0.23
N ASP A 127 -5.40 7.03 0.93
CA ASP A 127 -5.03 7.71 2.15
C ASP A 127 -3.51 7.86 2.20
N TYR A 128 -3.04 9.11 2.10
CA TYR A 128 -1.61 9.41 2.03
C TYR A 128 -0.86 9.02 3.30
N GLN A 129 -1.55 8.97 4.44
CA GLN A 129 -0.98 8.49 5.70
C GLN A 129 -0.45 7.06 5.56
N PHE A 130 -1.13 6.23 4.77
CA PHE A 130 -0.81 4.83 4.57
C PHE A 130 -0.08 4.53 3.24
N ARG A 131 0.50 5.53 2.58
CA ARG A 131 1.18 5.38 1.27
C ARG A 131 2.28 4.32 1.26
N THR A 132 2.92 4.07 2.41
CA THR A 132 3.98 3.06 2.55
C THR A 132 3.51 1.65 2.31
N PHE A 133 2.22 1.36 2.52
CA PHE A 133 1.58 0.06 2.22
C PHE A 133 1.28 -0.13 0.73
N ARG A 134 1.45 0.92 -0.09
CA ARG A 134 1.31 0.84 -1.56
C ARG A 134 -0.03 0.28 -2.04
N GLY A 135 -1.13 0.58 -1.37
CA GLY A 135 -2.46 0.09 -1.71
C GLY A 135 -2.88 0.36 -3.15
N ALA A 136 -2.56 1.54 -3.71
CA ALA A 136 -2.85 1.85 -5.10
C ALA A 136 -2.13 0.92 -6.09
N TYR A 137 -0.88 0.52 -5.81
CA TYR A 137 -0.15 -0.45 -6.65
C TYR A 137 -0.76 -1.84 -6.57
N ALA A 138 -1.23 -2.27 -5.39
CA ALA A 138 -1.92 -3.55 -5.24
C ALA A 138 -3.20 -3.59 -6.09
N ILE A 139 -3.98 -2.51 -6.12
CA ILE A 139 -5.17 -2.39 -6.97
C ILE A 139 -4.81 -2.49 -8.45
N GLN A 140 -3.78 -1.76 -8.90
CA GLN A 140 -3.32 -1.80 -10.29
C GLN A 140 -2.90 -3.21 -10.68
N TRP A 141 -2.11 -3.86 -9.83
CA TRP A 141 -1.68 -5.23 -10.09
C TRP A 141 -2.86 -6.19 -10.19
N ALA A 142 -3.80 -6.15 -9.26
CA ALA A 142 -4.99 -7.00 -9.28
C ALA A 142 -5.83 -6.79 -10.55
N MET A 143 -6.04 -5.52 -10.95
CA MET A 143 -6.82 -5.23 -12.15
C MET A 143 -6.10 -5.65 -13.43
N ILE A 144 -4.77 -5.49 -13.51
CA ILE A 144 -3.99 -5.96 -14.67
C ILE A 144 -4.08 -7.48 -14.80
N GLN A 145 -3.94 -8.23 -13.70
CA GLN A 145 -4.10 -9.69 -13.71
C GLN A 145 -5.51 -10.08 -14.17
N GLN A 146 -6.52 -9.45 -13.60
CA GLN A 146 -7.91 -9.68 -14.00
C GLN A 146 -8.16 -9.36 -15.48
N ALA A 147 -7.61 -8.26 -15.98
CA ALA A 147 -7.73 -7.87 -17.40
C ALA A 147 -7.11 -8.92 -18.35
N ILE A 148 -5.97 -9.49 -17.97
CA ILE A 148 -5.31 -10.57 -18.70
C ILE A 148 -6.19 -11.82 -18.70
N ASP A 149 -6.69 -12.23 -17.55
CA ASP A 149 -7.51 -13.44 -17.37
C ASP A 149 -8.84 -13.33 -18.12
N GLU A 150 -9.44 -12.14 -18.19
CA GLU A 150 -10.67 -11.84 -18.93
C GLU A 150 -10.43 -11.59 -20.42
N GLY A 151 -9.18 -11.57 -20.91
CA GLY A 151 -8.83 -11.44 -22.33
C GLY A 151 -8.90 -10.02 -22.88
N TYR A 152 -8.82 -8.98 -22.05
CA TYR A 152 -8.68 -7.61 -22.52
C TYR A 152 -7.32 -7.38 -23.18
N SER A 153 -7.30 -6.58 -24.25
CA SER A 153 -6.10 -6.35 -25.05
C SER A 153 -5.38 -5.07 -24.68
N TYR A 154 -6.07 -4.15 -24.03
CA TYR A 154 -5.55 -2.83 -23.69
C TYR A 154 -5.87 -2.48 -22.24
N TYR A 155 -4.89 -1.88 -21.57
CA TYR A 155 -5.05 -1.30 -20.25
C TYR A 155 -4.62 0.17 -20.28
N ASN A 156 -5.59 1.06 -20.13
CA ASN A 156 -5.41 2.51 -20.26
C ASN A 156 -5.34 3.14 -18.88
N MET A 157 -4.20 3.71 -18.54
CA MET A 157 -3.97 4.31 -17.22
C MET A 157 -4.49 5.75 -17.12
N LEU A 158 -4.89 6.39 -18.18
CA LEU A 158 -5.29 7.80 -18.27
C LEU A 158 -4.38 8.77 -17.47
N GLY A 159 -4.47 10.07 -17.73
CA GLY A 159 -3.86 11.08 -16.87
C GLY A 159 -2.35 11.29 -17.03
N ILE A 160 -1.76 10.94 -18.17
CA ILE A 160 -0.42 11.41 -18.50
C ILE A 160 -0.56 12.87 -18.94
N SER A 161 0.03 13.81 -18.17
CA SER A 161 0.17 15.18 -18.64
C SER A 161 1.02 15.16 -19.91
N GLY A 162 0.63 15.91 -20.95
CA GLY A 162 1.41 16.00 -22.20
C GLY A 162 2.79 16.69 -22.04
N PHE A 163 3.20 17.01 -20.83
CA PHE A 163 4.45 17.66 -20.49
C PHE A 163 5.46 16.63 -19.96
N PHE A 164 6.45 16.30 -20.80
CA PHE A 164 7.50 15.33 -20.49
C PHE A 164 8.79 16.00 -20.02
N LYS A 165 8.73 16.97 -19.12
CA LYS A 165 9.93 17.60 -18.54
C LYS A 165 10.31 16.90 -17.24
N LYS A 166 11.63 16.69 -17.05
CA LYS A 166 12.19 16.09 -15.85
C LYS A 166 11.78 16.93 -14.61
N GLY A 167 11.05 16.32 -13.69
CA GLY A 167 10.55 16.97 -12.47
C GLY A 167 9.07 17.35 -12.50
N GLU A 168 8.34 17.06 -13.59
CA GLU A 168 6.88 17.17 -13.68
C GLU A 168 6.23 15.80 -13.45
N ASP A 169 4.97 15.79 -13.02
CA ASP A 169 4.21 14.56 -12.76
C ASP A 169 4.20 13.64 -13.99
N GLY A 170 4.68 12.41 -13.81
CA GLY A 170 4.76 11.41 -14.87
C GLY A 170 6.18 11.04 -15.30
N TYR A 171 7.21 11.60 -14.63
CA TYR A 171 8.61 11.21 -14.81
C TYR A 171 9.18 10.55 -13.57
#